data_22fa881609323cc298810bd0d9804368
#
_entry.id   22fa881609323cc298810bd0d9804368
#
_cell.length_a   1.000
_cell.length_b   1.000
_cell.length_c   1.000
_cell.angle_alpha   90.00
_cell.angle_beta   90.00
_cell.angle_gamma   90.00
#
_symmetry.space_group_name_H-M   'P 1'
#
loop_
_entity.id
_entity.type
_entity.pdbx_description
1 polymer ?
#
loop_
_entity_poly.entity_id
_entity_poly.type
_entity_poly.pdbx_seq_one_letter_code
_entity_poly.pdbx_strand_id
1 'polypeptide(L)'
;MKASLHGEIPASDAVLSVLGETLGARIIDHHCRKPAGTRGSYEYGLDYGLVLIRRGGYWREVNGRSAYVGPTDAFFERPLVEQRLAHHRDGGDRCTSLWLSETAICALAGDAAVPDEPIATTPAVDLQHRELVVALRRGIDRFELDERLARLVGALAEHALPGRFTARRSATRANHDRLVQQVREAIVSDPAGADLQDIAQAVGHTRFHVSRVFSRVTGLTLSQFRNRVRVAMAMERLVDGHDNLAVLSADLGFVDQSHLWRVVHGSTGTSPSALRDRLGDPPSRRSAATRRAPEERQGGERLAGRVGGGP
;
A
#
# COMPACT_ATOMS: atom_id res chain seq x y z
N MET A 1 -17.44 22.97 -23.25
CA MET A 1 -16.20 22.40 -23.79
C MET A 1 -15.46 21.77 -22.63
N LYS A 2 -15.59 20.45 -22.41
CA LYS A 2 -14.86 19.72 -21.36
C LYS A 2 -13.48 19.39 -21.93
N ALA A 3 -12.46 20.15 -21.54
CA ALA A 3 -11.09 19.79 -21.84
C ALA A 3 -10.73 18.54 -21.05
N SER A 4 -10.46 17.45 -21.74
CA SER A 4 -9.88 16.22 -21.19
C SER A 4 -8.42 16.52 -20.85
N LEU A 5 -8.16 16.82 -19.57
CA LEU A 5 -6.80 17.06 -19.05
C LEU A 5 -6.20 15.74 -18.54
N HIS A 6 -6.11 14.75 -19.42
CA HIS A 6 -5.32 13.56 -19.14
C HIS A 6 -4.06 13.63 -19.99
N GLY A 7 -2.95 14.08 -19.37
CA GLY A 7 -1.64 13.75 -19.89
C GLY A 7 -1.56 12.23 -19.97
N GLU A 8 -1.34 11.70 -21.18
CA GLU A 8 -1.16 10.26 -21.40
C GLU A 8 0.04 9.77 -20.58
N ILE A 9 -0.24 9.06 -19.47
CA ILE A 9 0.76 8.24 -18.81
C ILE A 9 1.08 7.13 -19.81
N PRO A 10 2.35 6.92 -20.19
CA PRO A 10 2.69 5.82 -21.10
C PRO A 10 2.20 4.51 -20.49
N ALA A 11 1.29 3.86 -21.20
CA ALA A 11 0.45 2.75 -20.75
C ALA A 11 1.20 1.44 -20.48
N SER A 12 2.55 1.41 -20.55
CA SER A 12 3.29 0.15 -20.48
C SER A 12 3.58 -0.36 -19.07
N ASP A 13 3.68 0.53 -18.06
CA ASP A 13 4.24 0.14 -16.76
C ASP A 13 3.30 0.37 -15.55
N ALA A 14 2.17 1.05 -15.74
CA ALA A 14 1.20 1.29 -14.67
C ALA A 14 -0.23 1.00 -15.13
N VAL A 15 -0.98 0.26 -14.31
CA VAL A 15 -2.42 0.05 -14.48
C VAL A 15 -3.14 0.98 -13.52
N LEU A 16 -4.02 1.81 -14.07
CA LEU A 16 -4.87 2.73 -13.31
C LEU A 16 -6.32 2.26 -13.41
N SER A 17 -7.01 2.19 -12.29
CA SER A 17 -8.44 1.90 -12.25
C SER A 17 -9.18 2.84 -11.31
N VAL A 18 -10.27 3.44 -11.79
CA VAL A 18 -11.15 4.24 -10.94
C VAL A 18 -11.96 3.30 -10.06
N LEU A 19 -11.80 3.41 -8.76
CA LEU A 19 -12.55 2.64 -7.76
C LEU A 19 -13.87 3.30 -7.39
N GLY A 20 -13.93 4.63 -7.41
CA GLY A 20 -15.14 5.37 -7.08
C GLY A 20 -14.98 6.88 -7.24
N GLU A 21 -16.10 7.57 -7.25
CA GLU A 21 -16.15 9.04 -7.35
C GLU A 21 -17.22 9.62 -6.43
N THR A 22 -16.91 10.79 -5.87
CA THR A 22 -17.84 11.63 -5.10
C THR A 22 -17.88 13.04 -5.69
N LEU A 23 -18.62 13.97 -5.07
CA LEU A 23 -18.64 15.38 -5.50
C LEU A 23 -17.28 16.08 -5.29
N GLY A 24 -16.46 15.60 -4.36
CA GLY A 24 -15.21 16.25 -3.97
C GLY A 24 -13.97 15.39 -4.17
N ALA A 25 -14.12 14.12 -4.57
CA ALA A 25 -12.97 13.22 -4.69
C ALA A 25 -13.17 12.14 -5.76
N ARG A 26 -12.08 11.78 -6.43
CA ARG A 26 -11.97 10.58 -7.28
C ARG A 26 -10.94 9.63 -6.67
N ILE A 27 -11.27 8.37 -6.52
CA ILE A 27 -10.43 7.35 -5.91
C ILE A 27 -9.87 6.45 -7.00
N ILE A 28 -8.55 6.39 -7.11
CA ILE A 28 -7.84 5.66 -8.15
C ILE A 28 -6.91 4.63 -7.52
N ASP A 29 -7.00 3.39 -7.99
CA ASP A 29 -6.05 2.31 -7.68
C ASP A 29 -4.93 2.33 -8.71
N HIS A 30 -3.71 2.49 -8.24
CA HIS A 30 -2.50 2.44 -9.05
C HIS A 30 -1.76 1.14 -8.79
N HIS A 31 -1.36 0.47 -9.86
CA HIS A 31 -0.49 -0.68 -9.81
C HIS A 31 0.67 -0.45 -10.80
N CYS A 32 1.80 -0.02 -10.29
CA CYS A 32 3.03 0.16 -11.03
C CYS A 32 3.83 -1.14 -11.05
N ARG A 33 4.38 -1.52 -12.22
CA ARG A 33 5.22 -2.70 -12.41
C ARG A 33 6.63 -2.34 -12.86
N LYS A 34 7.06 -1.11 -12.64
CA LYS A 34 8.38 -0.65 -13.06
C LYS A 34 9.49 -1.51 -12.44
N PRO A 35 10.48 -1.95 -13.24
CA PRO A 35 11.63 -2.68 -12.73
C PRO A 35 12.54 -1.79 -11.87
N ALA A 36 13.43 -2.42 -11.10
CA ALA A 36 14.47 -1.72 -10.34
C ALA A 36 15.33 -0.83 -11.24
N GLY A 37 15.86 0.24 -10.66
CA GLY A 37 16.68 1.20 -11.35
C GLY A 37 15.91 2.17 -12.24
N THR A 38 14.58 2.03 -12.33
CA THR A 38 13.76 2.96 -13.11
C THR A 38 13.64 4.29 -12.37
N ARG A 39 14.14 5.32 -13.00
CA ARG A 39 13.95 6.71 -12.58
C ARG A 39 12.99 7.36 -13.58
N GLY A 40 11.82 7.75 -13.11
CA GLY A 40 10.86 8.45 -13.95
C GLY A 40 11.36 9.81 -14.43
N SER A 41 10.74 10.32 -15.48
CA SER A 41 10.85 11.73 -15.83
C SER A 41 10.23 12.59 -14.71
N TYR A 42 10.52 13.88 -14.75
CA TYR A 42 9.76 14.82 -13.94
C TYR A 42 8.32 14.89 -14.46
N GLU A 43 7.38 14.86 -13.55
CA GLU A 43 5.95 14.96 -13.83
C GLU A 43 5.31 16.00 -12.92
N TYR A 44 4.24 16.59 -13.39
CA TYR A 44 3.50 17.62 -12.65
C TYR A 44 2.18 17.03 -12.17
N GLY A 45 1.83 17.27 -10.90
CA GLY A 45 0.48 17.04 -10.41
C GLY A 45 -0.52 17.91 -11.19
N LEU A 46 -1.60 17.32 -11.65
CA LEU A 46 -2.69 18.06 -12.34
C LEU A 46 -3.71 18.58 -11.33
N ASP A 47 -3.95 17.82 -10.29
CA ASP A 47 -4.91 18.10 -9.24
C ASP A 47 -4.27 17.94 -7.85
N TYR A 48 -5.00 18.31 -6.82
CA TYR A 48 -4.63 17.97 -5.47
C TYR A 48 -4.85 16.46 -5.27
N GLY A 49 -3.79 15.75 -4.89
CA GLY A 49 -3.82 14.32 -4.60
C GLY A 49 -3.42 14.02 -3.17
N LEU A 50 -4.02 13.00 -2.59
CA LEU A 50 -3.54 12.35 -1.38
C LEU A 50 -3.25 10.89 -1.74
N VAL A 51 -1.97 10.52 -1.74
CA VAL A 51 -1.50 9.20 -2.14
C VAL A 51 -1.16 8.38 -0.91
N LEU A 52 -1.74 7.18 -0.82
CA LEU A 52 -1.47 6.21 0.25
C LEU A 52 -0.83 4.96 -0.36
N ILE A 53 0.36 4.61 0.11
CA ILE A 53 1.08 3.44 -0.39
C ILE A 53 0.54 2.19 0.30
N ARG A 54 0.22 1.11 -0.48
CA ARG A 54 -0.28 -0.16 0.04
C ARG A 54 0.76 -1.26 0.01
N ARG A 55 1.60 -1.27 -1.03
CA ARG A 55 2.65 -2.27 -1.23
C ARG A 55 3.83 -1.67 -1.99
N GLY A 56 5.04 -2.18 -1.75
CA GLY A 56 6.26 -1.68 -2.38
C GLY A 56 6.64 -0.30 -1.87
N GLY A 57 7.29 0.48 -2.71
CA GLY A 57 7.66 1.85 -2.40
C GLY A 57 8.66 2.41 -3.40
N TYR A 58 8.88 3.70 -3.32
CA TYR A 58 9.76 4.43 -4.21
C TYR A 58 10.35 5.67 -3.54
N TRP A 59 11.40 6.20 -4.12
CA TRP A 59 11.92 7.52 -3.77
C TRP A 59 11.14 8.58 -4.52
N ARG A 60 10.59 9.54 -3.78
CA ARG A 60 9.91 10.71 -4.31
C ARG A 60 10.79 11.94 -4.11
N GLU A 61 11.06 12.65 -5.19
CA GLU A 61 11.80 13.92 -5.19
C GLU A 61 10.82 15.06 -5.52
N VAL A 62 10.76 16.06 -4.65
CA VAL A 62 9.94 17.28 -4.79
C VAL A 62 10.77 18.47 -4.32
N ASN A 63 10.82 19.55 -5.10
CA ASN A 63 11.55 20.76 -4.74
C ASN A 63 13.02 20.48 -4.32
N GLY A 64 13.70 19.53 -4.99
CA GLY A 64 15.06 19.12 -4.70
C GLY A 64 15.25 18.30 -3.42
N ARG A 65 14.17 17.91 -2.76
CA ARG A 65 14.19 17.02 -1.58
C ARG A 65 13.72 15.64 -1.97
N SER A 66 14.46 14.62 -1.57
CA SER A 66 14.14 13.23 -1.84
C SER A 66 13.80 12.51 -0.55
N ALA A 67 12.70 11.76 -0.54
CA ALA A 67 12.26 10.93 0.57
C ALA A 67 11.75 9.59 0.06
N TYR A 68 12.00 8.52 0.81
CA TYR A 68 11.41 7.22 0.54
C TYR A 68 9.97 7.18 1.07
N VAL A 69 9.04 6.68 0.26
CA VAL A 69 7.64 6.44 0.61
C VAL A 69 7.30 4.96 0.47
N GLY A 70 6.67 4.40 1.49
CA GLY A 70 6.35 2.98 1.58
C GLY A 70 4.99 2.74 2.25
N PRO A 71 4.64 1.47 2.57
CA PRO A 71 3.30 1.08 3.02
C PRO A 71 2.83 1.65 4.36
N THR A 72 3.65 2.48 4.99
CA THR A 72 3.34 3.20 6.23
C THR A 72 3.36 4.71 6.03
N ASP A 73 3.20 5.15 4.77
CA ASP A 73 3.26 6.54 4.40
C ASP A 73 2.10 6.94 3.51
N ALA A 74 1.76 8.22 3.62
CA ALA A 74 0.96 8.97 2.68
C ALA A 74 1.71 10.25 2.29
N PHE A 75 1.34 10.88 1.19
CA PHE A 75 1.83 12.21 0.84
C PHE A 75 0.79 12.96 0.03
N PHE A 76 0.91 14.27 0.03
CA PHE A 76 0.10 15.11 -0.82
C PHE A 76 0.80 15.40 -2.15
N GLU A 77 0.01 15.43 -3.21
CA GLU A 77 0.36 16.03 -4.50
C GLU A 77 -0.34 17.38 -4.62
N ARG A 78 0.32 18.32 -5.26
CA ARG A 78 -0.22 19.65 -5.50
C ARG A 78 -0.17 19.97 -6.99
N PRO A 79 -1.16 20.70 -7.52
CA PRO A 79 -1.12 21.15 -8.90
C PRO A 79 0.17 21.95 -9.20
N LEU A 80 0.73 21.71 -10.36
CA LEU A 80 1.91 22.41 -10.89
C LEU A 80 3.19 22.25 -10.07
N VAL A 81 3.22 21.39 -9.08
CA VAL A 81 4.44 21.04 -8.36
C VAL A 81 5.12 19.88 -9.07
N GLU A 82 6.38 20.12 -9.45
CA GLU A 82 7.21 19.13 -10.12
C GLU A 82 7.65 18.04 -9.14
N GLN A 83 7.47 16.79 -9.53
CA GLN A 83 7.93 15.64 -8.78
C GLN A 83 8.60 14.61 -9.69
N ARG A 84 9.42 13.73 -9.10
CA ARG A 84 10.03 12.60 -9.78
C ARG A 84 10.02 11.37 -8.88
N LEU A 85 9.64 10.24 -9.45
CA LEU A 85 9.59 8.96 -8.77
C LEU A 85 10.72 8.05 -9.25
N ALA A 86 11.39 7.37 -8.31
CA ALA A 86 12.47 6.43 -8.62
C ALA A 86 12.29 5.13 -7.84
N HIS A 87 12.24 4.01 -8.57
CA HIS A 87 12.19 2.67 -8.02
C HIS A 87 13.60 2.09 -7.98
N HIS A 88 14.17 1.92 -6.80
CA HIS A 88 15.53 1.35 -6.67
C HIS A 88 15.54 -0.17 -6.59
N ARG A 89 14.40 -0.78 -6.27
CA ARG A 89 14.25 -2.24 -6.12
C ARG A 89 13.11 -2.76 -6.98
N ASP A 90 13.20 -4.03 -7.34
CA ASP A 90 12.16 -4.72 -8.11
C ASP A 90 10.87 -4.90 -7.32
N GLY A 91 9.77 -5.09 -8.05
CA GLY A 91 8.46 -5.43 -7.50
C GLY A 91 7.41 -4.36 -7.67
N GLY A 92 7.79 -3.16 -8.13
CA GLY A 92 6.86 -2.06 -8.33
C GLY A 92 6.19 -1.61 -7.03
N ASP A 93 5.09 -0.89 -7.18
CA ASP A 93 4.30 -0.42 -6.05
C ASP A 93 2.81 -0.52 -6.32
N ARG A 94 2.04 -0.47 -5.24
CA ARG A 94 0.59 -0.33 -5.25
C ARG A 94 0.19 0.80 -4.34
N CYS A 95 -0.53 1.77 -4.86
CA CYS A 95 -1.03 2.88 -4.08
C CYS A 95 -2.48 3.22 -4.44
N THR A 96 -3.13 3.96 -3.58
CA THR A 96 -4.42 4.57 -3.83
C THR A 96 -4.24 6.07 -3.84
N SER A 97 -4.65 6.72 -4.92
CA SER A 97 -4.69 8.18 -5.02
C SER A 97 -6.12 8.68 -4.83
N LEU A 98 -6.29 9.61 -3.92
CA LEU A 98 -7.52 10.36 -3.73
C LEU A 98 -7.31 11.73 -4.41
N TRP A 99 -7.87 11.91 -5.59
CA TRP A 99 -7.86 13.22 -6.25
C TRP A 99 -8.96 14.07 -5.66
N LEU A 100 -8.57 15.16 -5.02
CA LEU A 100 -9.43 16.01 -4.21
C LEU A 100 -9.72 17.31 -4.95
N SER A 101 -10.96 17.76 -4.90
CA SER A 101 -11.29 19.10 -5.40
C SER A 101 -10.61 20.17 -4.53
N GLU A 102 -10.39 21.35 -5.11
CA GLU A 102 -9.86 22.49 -4.37
C GLU A 102 -10.70 22.80 -3.12
N THR A 103 -12.03 22.73 -3.24
CA THR A 103 -12.94 22.90 -2.09
C THR A 103 -12.70 21.88 -1.01
N ALA A 104 -12.46 20.61 -1.36
CA ALA A 104 -12.17 19.54 -0.40
C ALA A 104 -10.83 19.77 0.32
N ILE A 105 -9.81 20.20 -0.42
CA ILE A 105 -8.50 20.55 0.16
C ILE A 105 -8.60 21.77 1.07
N CYS A 106 -9.28 22.82 0.66
CA CYS A 106 -9.48 24.01 1.51
C CYS A 106 -10.24 23.68 2.80
N ALA A 107 -11.26 22.81 2.72
CA ALA A 107 -11.97 22.34 3.89
C ALA A 107 -11.08 21.48 4.82
N LEU A 108 -10.08 20.79 4.26
CA LEU A 108 -9.17 19.92 4.99
C LEU A 108 -8.01 20.70 5.64
N ALA A 109 -7.35 21.54 4.86
CA ALA A 109 -6.12 22.23 5.26
C ALA A 109 -6.39 23.61 5.85
N GLY A 110 -7.58 24.19 5.63
CA GLY A 110 -7.86 25.59 5.95
C GLY A 110 -6.84 26.50 5.25
N ASP A 111 -6.27 27.42 6.01
CA ASP A 111 -5.21 28.31 5.51
C ASP A 111 -3.80 27.68 5.56
N ALA A 112 -3.67 26.42 6.03
CA ALA A 112 -2.39 25.76 6.17
C ALA A 112 -1.92 25.22 4.82
N ALA A 113 -0.63 25.43 4.53
CA ALA A 113 -0.02 24.84 3.34
C ALA A 113 0.07 23.32 3.48
N VAL A 114 -0.38 22.60 2.46
CA VAL A 114 -0.24 21.15 2.35
C VAL A 114 1.25 20.76 2.26
N PRO A 115 1.76 19.86 3.11
CA PRO A 115 3.19 19.53 3.15
C PRO A 115 3.66 18.76 1.92
N ASP A 116 4.91 19.01 1.50
CA ASP A 116 5.58 18.23 0.45
C ASP A 116 6.18 16.93 0.99
N GLU A 117 6.49 16.89 2.28
CA GLU A 117 7.08 15.73 2.94
C GLU A 117 6.07 14.60 3.15
N PRO A 118 6.52 13.33 3.10
CA PRO A 118 5.67 12.19 3.43
C PRO A 118 5.14 12.26 4.88
N ILE A 119 3.91 11.84 5.05
CA ILE A 119 3.20 11.75 6.32
C ILE A 119 3.22 10.29 6.77
N ALA A 120 3.74 10.02 7.97
CA ALA A 120 3.66 8.69 8.53
C ALA A 120 2.20 8.37 8.90
N THR A 121 1.64 7.28 8.37
CA THR A 121 0.31 6.80 8.74
C THR A 121 0.33 6.04 10.07
N THR A 122 -0.81 5.74 10.65
CA THR A 122 -0.94 4.83 11.79
C THR A 122 -1.56 3.51 11.33
N PRO A 123 -1.40 2.39 12.08
CA PRO A 123 -2.08 1.13 11.73
C PRO A 123 -3.60 1.27 11.63
N ALA A 124 -4.21 2.17 12.41
CA ALA A 124 -5.63 2.46 12.35
C ALA A 124 -6.02 3.15 11.03
N VAL A 125 -5.24 4.14 10.59
CA VAL A 125 -5.40 4.80 9.29
C VAL A 125 -5.19 3.81 8.14
N ASP A 126 -4.15 2.97 8.24
CA ASP A 126 -3.85 1.95 7.25
C ASP A 126 -5.00 0.94 7.11
N LEU A 127 -5.64 0.56 8.22
CA LEU A 127 -6.81 -0.31 8.21
C LEU A 127 -8.03 0.37 7.59
N GLN A 128 -8.36 1.61 8.00
CA GLN A 128 -9.48 2.38 7.43
C GLN A 128 -9.35 2.54 5.92
N HIS A 129 -8.12 2.82 5.44
CA HIS A 129 -7.84 2.93 4.02
C HIS A 129 -8.14 1.62 3.27
N ARG A 130 -7.65 0.47 3.78
CA ARG A 130 -7.88 -0.82 3.13
C ARG A 130 -9.33 -1.26 3.17
N GLU A 131 -10.05 -0.95 4.25
CA GLU A 131 -11.50 -1.16 4.34
C GLU A 131 -12.27 -0.32 3.32
N LEU A 132 -11.83 0.93 3.09
CA LEU A 132 -12.40 1.76 2.03
C LEU A 132 -12.18 1.11 0.65
N VAL A 133 -10.97 0.64 0.34
CA VAL A 133 -10.67 -0.05 -0.93
C VAL A 133 -11.53 -1.30 -1.10
N VAL A 134 -11.69 -2.10 -0.05
CA VAL A 134 -12.55 -3.31 -0.07
C VAL A 134 -14.01 -2.94 -0.29
N ALA A 135 -14.52 -1.93 0.41
CA ALA A 135 -15.91 -1.47 0.27
C ALA A 135 -16.18 -0.97 -1.15
N LEU A 136 -15.26 -0.21 -1.74
CA LEU A 136 -15.36 0.25 -3.14
C LEU A 136 -15.40 -0.91 -4.13
N ARG A 137 -14.58 -1.93 -3.94
CA ARG A 137 -14.57 -3.13 -4.80
C ARG A 137 -15.84 -3.98 -4.68
N ARG A 138 -16.51 -3.92 -3.53
CA ARG A 138 -17.77 -4.63 -3.26
C ARG A 138 -19.01 -3.86 -3.70
N GLY A 139 -18.86 -2.59 -4.02
CA GLY A 139 -19.97 -1.66 -4.30
C GLY A 139 -20.47 -1.03 -3.01
N ILE A 140 -20.05 0.18 -2.74
CA ILE A 140 -20.47 1.00 -1.59
C ILE A 140 -21.44 2.08 -2.10
N ASP A 141 -22.44 2.45 -1.32
CA ASP A 141 -23.26 3.60 -1.64
C ASP A 141 -22.50 4.92 -1.42
N ARG A 142 -23.00 5.97 -2.07
CA ARG A 142 -22.31 7.25 -2.11
C ARG A 142 -22.20 7.92 -0.74
N PHE A 143 -23.23 7.82 0.09
CA PHE A 143 -23.24 8.44 1.41
C PHE A 143 -22.19 7.80 2.32
N GLU A 144 -22.15 6.46 2.35
CA GLU A 144 -21.15 5.72 3.11
C GLU A 144 -19.74 5.99 2.58
N LEU A 145 -19.56 6.14 1.26
CA LEU A 145 -18.28 6.50 0.66
C LEU A 145 -17.80 7.88 1.16
N ASP A 146 -18.65 8.89 1.11
CA ASP A 146 -18.34 10.25 1.57
C ASP A 146 -17.96 10.25 3.06
N GLU A 147 -18.69 9.49 3.90
CA GLU A 147 -18.39 9.36 5.33
C GLU A 147 -17.05 8.70 5.60
N ARG A 148 -16.74 7.61 4.90
CA ARG A 148 -15.46 6.89 5.05
C ARG A 148 -14.28 7.73 4.56
N LEU A 149 -14.44 8.45 3.46
CA LEU A 149 -13.44 9.39 2.97
C LEU A 149 -13.18 10.51 3.96
N ALA A 150 -14.24 11.15 4.47
CA ALA A 150 -14.11 12.23 5.44
C ALA A 150 -13.35 11.77 6.70
N ARG A 151 -13.64 10.56 7.21
CA ARG A 151 -12.93 9.99 8.35
C ARG A 151 -11.45 9.71 8.04
N LEU A 152 -11.13 9.08 6.90
CA LEU A 152 -9.77 8.76 6.50
C LEU A 152 -8.93 10.04 6.32
N VAL A 153 -9.48 11.00 5.59
CA VAL A 153 -8.82 12.27 5.29
C VAL A 153 -8.66 13.11 6.56
N GLY A 154 -9.68 13.16 7.44
CA GLY A 154 -9.60 13.82 8.74
C GLY A 154 -8.51 13.24 9.64
N ALA A 155 -8.43 11.90 9.76
CA ALA A 155 -7.40 11.24 10.54
C ALA A 155 -5.98 11.51 10.00
N LEU A 156 -5.80 11.62 8.69
CA LEU A 156 -4.52 12.01 8.08
C LEU A 156 -4.20 13.48 8.32
N ALA A 157 -5.17 14.37 8.23
CA ALA A 157 -4.99 15.80 8.49
C ALA A 157 -4.52 16.07 9.92
N GLU A 158 -5.08 15.42 10.92
CA GLU A 158 -4.66 15.53 12.33
C GLU A 158 -3.17 15.16 12.50
N HIS A 159 -2.63 14.25 11.68
CA HIS A 159 -1.22 13.87 11.72
C HIS A 159 -0.32 14.77 10.86
N ALA A 160 -0.87 15.39 9.81
CA ALA A 160 -0.12 16.19 8.84
C ALA A 160 0.05 17.65 9.25
N LEU A 161 -0.84 18.22 10.07
CA LEU A 161 -0.93 19.64 10.35
C LEU A 161 -0.39 20.04 11.74
N PRO A 162 -0.20 21.31 11.99
CA PRO A 162 1.09 21.99 11.99
C PRO A 162 1.74 22.08 13.36
N GLY A 163 3.01 22.20 13.39
CA GLY A 163 3.89 22.38 14.57
C GLY A 163 5.21 21.62 14.42
N ARG A 164 5.29 20.65 13.52
CA ARG A 164 6.48 19.79 13.36
C ARG A 164 7.41 20.17 12.20
N PHE A 165 7.02 21.11 11.35
CA PHE A 165 7.73 21.37 10.06
C PHE A 165 8.58 22.64 10.01
N THR A 166 8.71 23.39 11.10
CA THR A 166 9.53 24.60 11.14
C THR A 166 10.85 24.37 11.85
N ALA A 167 11.83 23.75 11.18
CA ALA A 167 13.22 23.86 11.59
C ALA A 167 14.18 23.72 10.39
N ARG A 168 14.97 24.77 10.17
CA ARG A 168 16.13 24.75 9.26
C ARG A 168 17.05 23.58 9.64
N ARG A 169 17.17 22.57 8.77
CA ARG A 169 17.92 21.35 9.05
C ARG A 169 19.41 21.61 9.00
N SER A 170 20.16 21.23 10.04
CA SER A 170 21.63 21.17 10.01
C SER A 170 22.08 20.02 9.08
N ALA A 171 23.33 20.09 8.55
CA ALA A 171 23.91 19.02 7.72
C ALA A 171 23.86 17.64 8.39
N THR A 172 24.10 17.59 9.71
CA THR A 172 24.00 16.36 10.52
C THR A 172 22.60 15.78 10.51
N ARG A 173 21.57 16.63 10.60
CA ARG A 173 20.17 16.19 10.56
C ARG A 173 19.80 15.64 9.18
N ALA A 174 20.26 16.29 8.10
CA ALA A 174 20.05 15.81 6.74
C ALA A 174 20.68 14.43 6.50
N ASN A 175 21.87 14.16 7.06
CA ASN A 175 22.52 12.85 6.98
C ASN A 175 21.74 11.78 7.78
N HIS A 176 21.26 12.13 8.98
CA HIS A 176 20.40 11.22 9.78
C HIS A 176 19.09 10.91 9.07
N ASP A 177 18.45 11.92 8.46
CA ASP A 177 17.22 11.73 7.70
C ASP A 177 17.47 10.78 6.51
N ARG A 178 18.57 10.97 5.76
CA ARG A 178 18.94 10.07 4.65
C ARG A 178 19.16 8.64 5.12
N LEU A 179 19.90 8.45 6.21
CA LEU A 179 20.10 7.13 6.81
C LEU A 179 18.79 6.45 7.16
N VAL A 180 17.86 7.18 7.80
CA VAL A 180 16.54 6.66 8.15
C VAL A 180 15.76 6.23 6.90
N GLN A 181 15.79 7.02 5.81
CA GLN A 181 15.12 6.66 4.57
C GLN A 181 15.68 5.37 3.94
N GLN A 182 17.00 5.20 3.92
CA GLN A 182 17.65 3.98 3.41
C GLN A 182 17.29 2.75 4.26
N VAL A 183 17.26 2.89 5.59
CA VAL A 183 16.85 1.82 6.50
C VAL A 183 15.38 1.44 6.29
N ARG A 184 14.50 2.42 6.09
CA ARG A 184 13.08 2.18 5.79
C ARG A 184 12.91 1.42 4.48
N GLU A 185 13.59 1.84 3.42
CA GLU A 185 13.59 1.14 2.13
C GLU A 185 14.04 -0.32 2.29
N ALA A 186 15.13 -0.58 3.03
CA ALA A 186 15.62 -1.94 3.26
C ALA A 186 14.60 -2.83 3.97
N ILE A 187 13.94 -2.32 5.02
CA ILE A 187 12.90 -3.07 5.77
C ILE A 187 11.65 -3.30 4.93
N VAL A 188 11.20 -2.33 4.14
CA VAL A 188 10.02 -2.49 3.28
C VAL A 188 10.28 -3.50 2.16
N SER A 189 11.51 -3.54 1.62
CA SER A 189 11.87 -4.46 0.55
C SER A 189 11.92 -5.91 1.00
N ASP A 190 12.36 -6.19 2.22
CA ASP A 190 12.40 -7.53 2.79
C ASP A 190 12.03 -7.52 4.28
N PRO A 191 10.74 -7.36 4.62
CA PRO A 191 10.33 -7.31 6.01
C PRO A 191 10.45 -8.66 6.74
N ALA A 192 10.53 -9.77 6.00
CA ALA A 192 10.69 -11.12 6.56
C ALA A 192 12.14 -11.42 6.92
N GLY A 193 13.06 -11.20 5.99
CA GLY A 193 14.46 -11.58 6.12
C GLY A 193 15.40 -10.45 6.55
N ALA A 194 14.92 -9.19 6.61
CA ALA A 194 15.77 -8.07 6.97
C ALA A 194 16.44 -8.23 8.33
N ASP A 195 17.74 -8.48 8.34
CA ASP A 195 18.59 -8.50 9.53
C ASP A 195 19.19 -7.12 9.80
N LEU A 196 19.30 -6.76 11.09
CA LEU A 196 19.84 -5.45 11.47
C LEU A 196 21.33 -5.30 11.09
N GLN A 197 22.09 -6.39 11.13
CA GLN A 197 23.50 -6.37 10.75
C GLN A 197 23.65 -6.10 9.26
N ASP A 198 22.85 -6.77 8.42
CA ASP A 198 22.89 -6.62 6.97
C ASP A 198 22.44 -5.21 6.55
N ILE A 199 21.37 -4.70 7.18
CA ILE A 199 20.90 -3.32 6.97
C ILE A 199 22.01 -2.33 7.33
N ALA A 200 22.65 -2.49 8.50
CA ALA A 200 23.69 -1.58 8.97
C ALA A 200 24.89 -1.61 8.03
N GLN A 201 25.30 -2.78 7.56
CA GLN A 201 26.38 -2.94 6.59
C GLN A 201 26.06 -2.28 5.26
N ALA A 202 24.84 -2.50 4.74
CA ALA A 202 24.39 -1.90 3.47
C ALA A 202 24.38 -0.37 3.48
N VAL A 203 24.13 0.25 4.66
CA VAL A 203 24.16 1.72 4.81
C VAL A 203 25.50 2.27 5.32
N GLY A 204 26.53 1.41 5.47
CA GLY A 204 27.88 1.80 5.86
C GLY A 204 28.03 2.24 7.33
N HIS A 205 27.19 1.73 8.22
CA HIS A 205 27.16 2.09 9.62
C HIS A 205 27.11 0.88 10.55
N THR A 206 27.38 1.09 11.86
CA THR A 206 27.18 0.02 12.85
C THR A 206 25.70 -0.11 13.22
N ARG A 207 25.27 -1.32 13.59
CA ARG A 207 23.91 -1.59 14.06
C ARG A 207 23.46 -0.68 15.22
N PHE A 208 24.38 -0.33 16.12
CA PHE A 208 24.11 0.59 17.24
C PHE A 208 23.82 2.02 16.75
N HIS A 209 24.61 2.50 15.78
CA HIS A 209 24.40 3.81 15.18
C HIS A 209 23.07 3.89 14.46
N VAL A 210 22.78 2.89 13.61
CA VAL A 210 21.51 2.79 12.87
C VAL A 210 20.31 2.78 13.83
N SER A 211 20.33 1.90 14.84
CA SER A 211 19.24 1.80 15.82
C SER A 211 19.01 3.11 16.58
N ARG A 212 20.08 3.75 17.05
CA ARG A 212 19.99 5.01 17.79
C ARG A 212 19.47 6.16 16.93
N VAL A 213 20.01 6.31 15.70
CA VAL A 213 19.59 7.38 14.80
C VAL A 213 18.15 7.16 14.37
N PHE A 214 17.78 5.93 14.00
CA PHE A 214 16.42 5.59 13.60
C PHE A 214 15.41 5.94 14.70
N SER A 215 15.64 5.46 15.93
CA SER A 215 14.74 5.74 17.06
C SER A 215 14.66 7.23 17.40
N ARG A 216 15.80 7.96 17.31
CA ARG A 216 15.82 9.39 17.57
C ARG A 216 15.02 10.20 16.54
N VAL A 217 15.08 9.81 15.26
CA VAL A 217 14.41 10.54 14.16
C VAL A 217 12.95 10.17 14.05
N THR A 218 12.63 8.87 14.18
CA THR A 218 11.26 8.35 13.93
C THR A 218 10.40 8.22 15.18
N GLY A 219 11.02 8.17 16.37
CA GLY A 219 10.33 7.83 17.62
C GLY A 219 10.00 6.34 17.78
N LEU A 220 10.39 5.49 16.82
CA LEU A 220 10.13 4.05 16.82
C LEU A 220 11.43 3.25 16.88
N THR A 221 11.41 2.08 17.51
CA THR A 221 12.49 1.11 17.32
C THR A 221 12.41 0.48 15.92
N LEU A 222 13.51 -0.06 15.43
CA LEU A 222 13.53 -0.79 14.15
C LEU A 222 12.57 -1.99 14.16
N SER A 223 12.48 -2.71 15.28
CA SER A 223 11.54 -3.82 15.44
C SER A 223 10.08 -3.35 15.38
N GLN A 224 9.75 -2.22 16.02
CA GLN A 224 8.42 -1.64 15.94
C GLN A 224 8.08 -1.23 14.51
N PHE A 225 9.01 -0.57 13.81
CA PHE A 225 8.81 -0.18 12.43
C PHE A 225 8.64 -1.41 11.51
N ARG A 226 9.51 -2.43 11.63
CA ARG A 226 9.39 -3.67 10.86
C ARG A 226 8.03 -4.37 11.09
N ASN A 227 7.59 -4.47 12.33
CA ASN A 227 6.29 -5.06 12.65
C ASN A 227 5.14 -4.25 12.04
N ARG A 228 5.25 -2.92 12.02
CA ARG A 228 4.26 -2.05 11.37
C ARG A 228 4.19 -2.29 9.86
N VAL A 229 5.33 -2.43 9.19
CA VAL A 229 5.40 -2.80 7.77
C VAL A 229 4.77 -4.18 7.53
N ARG A 230 5.08 -5.17 8.37
CA ARG A 230 4.50 -6.53 8.28
C ARG A 230 2.98 -6.51 8.44
N VAL A 231 2.45 -5.72 9.38
CA VAL A 231 0.99 -5.56 9.57
C VAL A 231 0.35 -4.92 8.34
N ALA A 232 0.95 -3.86 7.79
CA ALA A 232 0.46 -3.21 6.58
C ALA A 232 0.43 -4.18 5.39
N MET A 233 1.47 -5.00 5.22
CA MET A 233 1.53 -6.02 4.16
C MET A 233 0.55 -7.18 4.41
N ALA A 234 0.33 -7.58 5.67
CA ALA A 234 -0.68 -8.58 6.01
C ALA A 234 -2.07 -8.11 5.60
N MET A 235 -2.42 -6.87 5.92
CA MET A 235 -3.69 -6.28 5.51
C MET A 235 -3.84 -6.26 3.98
N GLU A 236 -2.81 -5.87 3.24
CA GLU A 236 -2.86 -5.85 1.77
C GLU A 236 -3.04 -7.26 1.18
N ARG A 237 -2.34 -8.26 1.72
CA ARG A 237 -2.51 -9.65 1.27
C ARG A 237 -3.92 -10.19 1.58
N LEU A 238 -4.50 -9.81 2.70
CA LEU A 238 -5.90 -10.18 3.02
C LEU A 238 -6.89 -9.53 2.03
N VAL A 239 -6.64 -8.28 1.63
CA VAL A 239 -7.41 -7.60 0.57
C VAL A 239 -7.28 -8.32 -0.77
N ASP A 240 -6.12 -8.90 -1.08
CA ASP A 240 -5.86 -9.69 -2.28
C ASP A 240 -6.40 -11.14 -2.19
N GLY A 241 -7.07 -11.51 -1.08
CA GLY A 241 -7.70 -12.82 -0.91
C GLY A 241 -6.79 -13.92 -0.33
N HIS A 242 -5.59 -13.58 0.15
CA HIS A 242 -4.70 -14.52 0.83
C HIS A 242 -5.19 -14.76 2.27
N ASP A 243 -5.99 -15.79 2.47
CA ASP A 243 -6.72 -16.06 3.72
C ASP A 243 -6.05 -17.06 4.66
N ASN A 244 -5.00 -17.74 4.21
CA ASN A 244 -4.27 -18.69 5.05
C ASN A 244 -3.31 -17.95 5.99
N LEU A 245 -3.73 -17.77 7.25
CA LEU A 245 -2.96 -17.03 8.25
C LEU A 245 -1.63 -17.71 8.63
N ALA A 246 -1.51 -19.05 8.46
CA ALA A 246 -0.25 -19.75 8.71
C ALA A 246 0.79 -19.39 7.63
N VAL A 247 0.38 -19.46 6.37
CA VAL A 247 1.21 -19.06 5.23
C VAL A 247 1.57 -17.59 5.34
N LEU A 248 0.59 -16.74 5.62
CA LEU A 248 0.79 -15.30 5.80
C LEU A 248 1.81 -14.99 6.90
N SER A 249 1.74 -15.72 8.03
CA SER A 249 2.67 -15.59 9.14
C SER A 249 4.10 -15.93 8.72
N ALA A 250 4.30 -17.06 8.05
CA ALA A 250 5.61 -17.51 7.58
C ALA A 250 6.20 -16.54 6.54
N ASP A 251 5.42 -16.19 5.52
CA ASP A 251 5.85 -15.32 4.42
C ASP A 251 6.26 -13.91 4.87
N LEU A 252 5.62 -13.39 5.93
CA LEU A 252 5.94 -12.08 6.48
C LEU A 252 7.00 -12.13 7.59
N GLY A 253 7.56 -13.33 7.87
CA GLY A 253 8.65 -13.50 8.83
C GLY A 253 8.21 -13.35 10.29
N PHE A 254 6.95 -13.64 10.62
CA PHE A 254 6.55 -13.86 11.99
C PHE A 254 7.02 -15.25 12.45
N VAL A 255 7.38 -15.37 13.72
CA VAL A 255 7.88 -16.65 14.28
C VAL A 255 6.82 -17.75 14.16
N ASP A 256 5.57 -17.39 14.44
CA ASP A 256 4.40 -18.26 14.38
C ASP A 256 3.10 -17.43 14.28
N GLN A 257 1.96 -18.11 14.18
CA GLN A 257 0.65 -17.45 14.15
C GLN A 257 0.33 -16.68 15.44
N SER A 258 0.84 -17.14 16.60
CA SER A 258 0.63 -16.44 17.88
C SER A 258 1.38 -15.11 17.90
N HIS A 259 2.56 -15.07 17.29
CA HIS A 259 3.31 -13.83 17.11
C HIS A 259 2.58 -12.89 16.15
N LEU A 260 2.10 -13.39 15.00
CA LEU A 260 1.25 -12.61 14.09
C LEU A 260 0.04 -12.04 14.83
N TRP A 261 -0.65 -12.87 15.62
CA TRP A 261 -1.82 -12.45 16.39
C TRP A 261 -1.49 -11.30 17.34
N ARG A 262 -0.44 -11.44 18.16
CA ARG A 262 -0.04 -10.42 19.13
C ARG A 262 0.30 -9.08 18.45
N VAL A 263 1.05 -9.14 17.37
CA VAL A 263 1.50 -7.92 16.64
C VAL A 263 0.33 -7.25 15.94
N VAL A 264 -0.51 -8.00 15.23
CA VAL A 264 -1.69 -7.46 14.55
C VAL A 264 -2.68 -6.90 15.55
N HIS A 265 -3.05 -7.66 16.58
CA HIS A 265 -3.99 -7.23 17.61
C HIS A 265 -3.47 -5.99 18.37
N GLY A 266 -2.20 -5.99 18.76
CA GLY A 266 -1.58 -4.84 19.42
C GLY A 266 -1.52 -3.57 18.55
N SER A 267 -1.47 -3.72 17.22
CA SER A 267 -1.40 -2.59 16.28
C SER A 267 -2.77 -2.07 15.85
N THR A 268 -3.76 -2.96 15.69
CA THR A 268 -5.06 -2.64 15.07
C THR A 268 -6.25 -2.76 16.03
N GLY A 269 -6.04 -3.32 17.22
CA GLY A 269 -7.12 -3.67 18.15
C GLY A 269 -7.98 -4.84 17.69
N THR A 270 -7.64 -5.49 16.56
CA THR A 270 -8.46 -6.48 15.89
C THR A 270 -7.65 -7.77 15.65
N SER A 271 -8.28 -8.94 15.79
CA SER A 271 -7.59 -10.21 15.52
C SER A 271 -7.32 -10.42 14.02
N PRO A 272 -6.26 -11.18 13.62
CA PRO A 272 -6.01 -11.51 12.22
C PRO A 272 -7.19 -12.20 11.53
N SER A 273 -7.95 -13.03 12.25
CA SER A 273 -9.15 -13.68 11.70
C SER A 273 -10.26 -12.65 11.40
N ALA A 274 -10.50 -11.73 12.34
CA ALA A 274 -11.48 -10.67 12.12
C ALA A 274 -11.05 -9.70 11.00
N LEU A 275 -9.74 -9.42 10.85
CA LEU A 275 -9.22 -8.68 9.71
C LEU A 275 -9.46 -9.43 8.39
N ARG A 276 -9.21 -10.74 8.36
CA ARG A 276 -9.49 -11.57 7.19
C ARG A 276 -10.96 -11.50 6.78
N ASP A 277 -11.87 -11.58 7.76
CA ASP A 277 -13.30 -11.56 7.48
C ASP A 277 -13.78 -10.17 7.01
N ARG A 278 -13.12 -9.09 7.46
CA ARG A 278 -13.41 -7.70 7.04
C ARG A 278 -12.81 -7.34 5.70
N LEU A 279 -11.59 -7.77 5.41
CA LEU A 279 -10.79 -7.40 4.25
C LEU A 279 -10.85 -8.44 3.13
N GLY A 280 -11.00 -9.73 3.47
CA GLY A 280 -11.06 -10.82 2.50
C GLY A 280 -12.35 -10.85 1.68
N ASP A 281 -12.32 -11.59 0.57
CA ASP A 281 -13.53 -11.81 -0.25
C ASP A 281 -14.58 -12.61 0.52
N PRO A 282 -15.88 -12.27 0.40
CA PRO A 282 -16.94 -13.03 1.04
C PRO A 282 -16.94 -14.48 0.52
N PRO A 283 -17.27 -15.47 1.37
CA PRO A 283 -17.19 -16.91 1.05
C PRO A 283 -18.04 -17.37 -0.14
N SER A 284 -19.01 -16.59 -0.57
CA SER A 284 -19.90 -16.92 -1.69
C SER A 284 -19.24 -16.95 -3.06
N ARG A 285 -18.09 -16.28 -3.26
CA ARG A 285 -17.34 -16.34 -4.53
C ARG A 285 -16.33 -17.50 -4.60
N ARG A 286 -15.97 -18.10 -3.48
CA ARG A 286 -15.00 -19.21 -3.43
C ARG A 286 -15.57 -20.55 -3.88
N SER A 287 -16.88 -20.79 -3.69
CA SER A 287 -17.52 -22.07 -4.01
C SER A 287 -17.79 -22.27 -5.50
N ALA A 288 -17.77 -21.21 -6.32
CA ALA A 288 -18.05 -21.32 -7.75
C ALA A 288 -16.85 -21.72 -8.61
N ALA A 289 -15.62 -21.43 -8.15
CA ALA A 289 -14.40 -21.72 -8.92
C ALA A 289 -13.84 -23.14 -8.73
N THR A 290 -14.30 -23.87 -7.70
CA THR A 290 -13.75 -25.21 -7.36
C THR A 290 -14.70 -26.37 -7.64
N ARG A 291 -15.92 -26.12 -8.16
CA ARG A 291 -16.77 -27.21 -8.67
C ARG A 291 -16.28 -27.56 -10.06
N ARG A 292 -15.30 -28.46 -10.13
CA ARG A 292 -15.02 -29.24 -11.34
C ARG A 292 -16.31 -29.88 -11.84
N ALA A 293 -16.56 -29.75 -13.13
CA ALA A 293 -17.58 -30.48 -13.84
C ALA A 293 -17.45 -31.99 -13.54
N PRO A 294 -18.55 -32.73 -13.36
CA PRO A 294 -18.49 -34.17 -13.22
C PRO A 294 -17.91 -34.78 -14.50
N GLU A 295 -16.91 -35.63 -14.36
CA GLU A 295 -16.43 -36.48 -15.45
C GLU A 295 -17.61 -37.31 -15.96
N GLU A 296 -18.02 -37.06 -17.20
CA GLU A 296 -18.88 -37.95 -17.94
C GLU A 296 -18.16 -39.28 -18.11
N ARG A 297 -18.59 -40.27 -17.33
CA ARG A 297 -18.24 -41.68 -17.55
C ARG A 297 -18.91 -42.11 -18.85
N GLN A 298 -18.15 -42.18 -19.93
CA GLN A 298 -18.56 -42.89 -21.14
C GLN A 298 -18.65 -44.37 -20.79
N GLY A 299 -19.90 -44.83 -20.59
CA GLY A 299 -20.24 -46.23 -20.53
C GLY A 299 -20.04 -46.90 -21.91
N GLY A 300 -19.02 -47.71 -22.02
CA GLY A 300 -18.84 -48.57 -23.18
C GLY A 300 -19.86 -49.67 -23.18
N GLU A 301 -20.86 -49.58 -24.03
CA GLU A 301 -21.83 -50.65 -24.36
C GLU A 301 -21.15 -51.60 -25.36
N ARG A 302 -20.83 -52.79 -24.89
CA ARG A 302 -20.46 -53.93 -25.77
C ARG A 302 -21.71 -54.52 -26.37
N LEU A 303 -21.94 -54.28 -27.63
CA LEU A 303 -22.91 -55.06 -28.40
C LEU A 303 -22.21 -56.23 -29.04
N ALA A 304 -22.55 -57.41 -28.53
CA ALA A 304 -22.25 -58.68 -29.16
C ALA A 304 -23.22 -58.89 -30.33
N GLY A 305 -22.72 -58.85 -31.54
CA GLY A 305 -23.42 -59.23 -32.77
C GLY A 305 -22.92 -60.55 -33.34
N ARG A 306 -23.72 -61.58 -33.12
CA ARG A 306 -23.56 -62.95 -33.68
C ARG A 306 -24.25 -62.96 -35.06
N VAL A 307 -23.50 -63.35 -36.10
CA VAL A 307 -24.05 -63.87 -37.38
C VAL A 307 -22.95 -64.81 -37.86
N GLY A 308 -23.16 -66.02 -38.10
CA GLY A 308 -24.05 -66.97 -38.58
C GLY A 308 -24.07 -67.08 -40.10
N GLY A 309 -23.56 -68.17 -40.64
CA GLY A 309 -23.97 -68.71 -41.93
C GLY A 309 -22.96 -68.86 -43.02
N GLY A 310 -22.54 -70.13 -43.28
CA GLY A 310 -21.96 -70.58 -44.52
C GLY A 310 -22.96 -70.65 -45.66
N PRO A 311 -22.74 -71.29 -46.72
CA PRO A 311 -21.97 -72.53 -46.96
C PRO A 311 -20.65 -72.31 -47.74
#